data_fcfea71e3ce39d40f137bf11eef020e0
#
_entry.id   fcfea71e3ce39d40f137bf11eef020e0
#
_cell.length_a   1.000
_cell.length_b   1.000
_cell.length_c   1.000
_cell.angle_alpha   90.00
_cell.angle_beta   90.00
_cell.angle_gamma   90.00
#
_symmetry.space_group_name_H-M   'P 1'
#
loop_
_entity.id
_entity.type
_entity.pdbx_description
1 polymer ?
#
loop_
_entity_poly.entity_id
_entity_poly.type
_entity_poly.pdbx_seq_one_letter_code
_entity_poly.pdbx_strand_id
1 'polypeptide(L)'
;MLKHVMAVTGVLFVAFVAVHLFGNLKVYAGADAFNHYAAWLREVGYPLLPKQSVLWALRIALAGSLLLHVSAALTLWLRGRHGRGTHRRGLHRNRTRAAAFMLPGGILILVLALVHISDL
;
A
#
# COMPACT_ATOMS: atom_id res chain seq x y z
N MET A 1 -11.68 -5.23 -15.27
CA MET A 1 -11.16 -3.92 -14.92
C MET A 1 -10.81 -3.78 -13.43
N LEU A 2 -11.73 -3.83 -12.46
CA LEU A 2 -11.42 -3.67 -11.01
C LEU A 2 -10.37 -4.65 -10.46
N LYS A 3 -10.36 -5.90 -10.91
CA LYS A 3 -9.34 -6.88 -10.48
C LYS A 3 -7.93 -6.51 -10.94
N HIS A 4 -7.78 -5.92 -12.12
CA HIS A 4 -6.50 -5.44 -12.61
C HIS A 4 -6.03 -4.20 -11.82
N VAL A 5 -6.96 -3.28 -11.50
CA VAL A 5 -6.65 -2.14 -10.63
C VAL A 5 -6.12 -2.63 -9.28
N MET A 6 -6.81 -3.60 -8.65
CA MET A 6 -6.34 -4.19 -7.39
C MET A 6 -4.98 -4.87 -7.50
N ALA A 7 -4.73 -5.61 -8.59
CA ALA A 7 -3.45 -6.28 -8.79
C ALA A 7 -2.31 -5.27 -8.97
N VAL A 8 -2.49 -4.30 -9.86
CA VAL A 8 -1.45 -3.28 -10.15
C VAL A 8 -1.15 -2.43 -8.91
N THR A 9 -2.17 -1.91 -8.23
CA THR A 9 -1.98 -1.11 -7.00
C THR A 9 -1.40 -1.96 -5.87
N GLY A 10 -1.77 -3.23 -5.76
CA GLY A 10 -1.20 -4.16 -4.79
C GLY A 10 0.28 -4.43 -5.02
N VAL A 11 0.70 -4.67 -6.28
CA VAL A 11 2.13 -4.83 -6.63
C VAL A 11 2.91 -3.55 -6.33
N LEU A 12 2.35 -2.39 -6.63
CA LEU A 12 2.96 -1.10 -6.34
C LEU A 12 3.20 -0.93 -4.83
N PHE A 13 2.24 -1.30 -3.98
CA PHE A 13 2.43 -1.24 -2.52
C PHE A 13 3.47 -2.22 -2.02
N VAL A 14 3.50 -3.45 -2.53
CA VAL A 14 4.53 -4.43 -2.15
C VAL A 14 5.92 -3.92 -2.51
N ALA A 15 6.09 -3.39 -3.72
CA ALA A 15 7.36 -2.81 -4.16
C ALA A 15 7.76 -1.60 -3.29
N PHE A 16 6.80 -0.70 -3.00
CA PHE A 16 7.03 0.44 -2.11
C PHE A 16 7.46 -0.01 -0.71
N VAL A 17 6.74 -0.95 -0.09
CA VAL A 17 7.05 -1.44 1.25
C VAL A 17 8.44 -2.05 1.30
N ALA A 18 8.86 -2.80 0.28
CA ALA A 18 10.21 -3.36 0.20
C ALA A 18 11.29 -2.28 0.19
N VAL A 19 11.15 -1.26 -0.66
CA VAL A 19 12.09 -0.13 -0.74
C VAL A 19 12.06 0.71 0.55
N HIS A 20 10.87 0.97 1.09
CA HIS A 20 10.65 1.70 2.34
C HIS A 20 11.29 1.00 3.54
N LEU A 21 11.13 -0.32 3.64
CA LEU A 21 11.78 -1.14 4.65
C LEU A 21 13.31 -1.03 4.54
N PHE A 22 13.86 -1.15 3.32
CA PHE A 22 15.30 -1.02 3.10
C PHE A 22 15.83 0.35 3.56
N GLY A 23 15.09 1.43 3.27
CA GLY A 23 15.43 2.77 3.76
C GLY A 23 15.41 2.88 5.29
N ASN A 24 14.39 2.30 5.93
CA ASN A 24 14.26 2.32 7.39
C ASN A 24 15.33 1.48 8.11
N LEU A 25 15.81 0.39 7.49
CA LEU A 25 16.90 -0.41 8.06
C LEU A 25 18.20 0.38 8.22
N LYS A 26 18.36 1.52 7.54
CA LYS A 26 19.53 2.40 7.73
C LYS A 26 19.63 2.99 9.13
N VAL A 27 18.54 2.99 9.92
CA VAL A 27 18.58 3.41 11.33
C VAL A 27 19.57 2.56 12.15
N TYR A 28 19.72 1.29 11.81
CA TYR A 28 20.67 0.38 12.46
C TYR A 28 22.14 0.66 12.10
N ALA A 29 22.38 1.41 11.03
CA ALA A 29 23.71 1.86 10.66
C ALA A 29 24.12 3.18 11.37
N GLY A 30 23.24 3.71 12.22
CA GLY A 30 23.47 4.92 13.02
C GLY A 30 22.74 6.16 12.47
N ALA A 31 22.61 7.16 13.34
CA ALA A 31 21.86 8.38 13.05
C ALA A 31 22.39 9.13 11.83
N ASP A 32 23.70 9.20 11.67
CA ASP A 32 24.34 9.91 10.55
C ASP A 32 24.00 9.25 9.21
N ALA A 33 24.07 7.92 9.14
CA ALA A 33 23.72 7.17 7.93
C ALA A 33 22.24 7.34 7.56
N PHE A 34 21.35 7.35 8.55
CA PHE A 34 19.92 7.56 8.35
C PHE A 34 19.62 8.98 7.89
N ASN A 35 20.21 10.00 8.54
CA ASN A 35 20.00 11.40 8.20
C ASN A 35 20.57 11.75 6.82
N HIS A 36 21.74 11.21 6.48
CA HIS A 36 22.33 11.39 5.15
C HIS A 36 21.43 10.79 4.05
N TYR A 37 20.88 9.60 4.28
CA TYR A 37 19.95 8.98 3.36
C TYR A 37 18.65 9.81 3.20
N ALA A 38 18.10 10.31 4.30
CA ALA A 38 16.91 11.17 4.27
C ALA A 38 17.17 12.50 3.52
N ALA A 39 18.35 13.09 3.67
CA ALA A 39 18.76 14.27 2.92
C ALA A 39 18.88 13.97 1.42
N TRP A 40 19.57 12.87 1.08
CA TRP A 40 19.71 12.41 -0.30
C TRP A 40 18.36 12.19 -0.99
N LEU A 41 17.39 11.56 -0.32
CA LEU A 41 16.05 11.35 -0.87
C LEU A 41 15.35 12.66 -1.27
N ARG A 42 15.62 13.77 -0.55
CA ARG A 42 15.05 15.08 -0.88
C ARG A 42 15.72 15.74 -2.09
N GLU A 43 16.91 15.29 -2.45
CA GLU A 43 17.71 15.82 -3.54
C GLU A 43 17.66 14.96 -4.81
N VAL A 44 17.00 13.80 -4.76
CA VAL A 44 16.85 12.92 -5.93
C VAL A 44 16.20 13.70 -7.08
N GLY A 45 16.89 13.69 -8.23
CA GLY A 45 16.48 14.41 -9.44
C GLY A 45 17.07 15.82 -9.59
N TYR A 46 17.67 16.39 -8.55
CA TYR A 46 18.36 17.68 -8.66
C TYR A 46 19.68 17.53 -9.47
N PRO A 47 20.04 18.47 -10.38
CA PRO A 47 19.40 19.76 -10.67
C PRO A 47 18.31 19.73 -11.75
N LEU A 48 18.02 18.59 -12.37
CA LEU A 48 17.03 18.47 -13.44
C LEU A 48 15.60 18.75 -12.95
N LEU A 49 15.31 18.37 -11.72
CA LEU A 49 14.03 18.62 -11.04
C LEU A 49 14.26 19.41 -9.76
N PRO A 50 13.31 20.26 -9.34
CA PRO A 50 13.38 20.91 -8.04
C PRO A 50 13.54 19.90 -6.91
N LYS A 51 14.20 20.30 -5.82
CA LYS A 51 14.34 19.43 -4.63
C LYS A 51 12.97 18.95 -4.15
N GLN A 52 12.91 17.73 -3.68
CA GLN A 52 11.69 17.04 -3.19
C GLN A 52 10.64 16.68 -4.25
N SER A 53 10.82 17.06 -5.52
CA SER A 53 9.82 16.77 -6.57
C SER A 53 9.53 15.28 -6.70
N VAL A 54 10.56 14.43 -6.67
CA VAL A 54 10.41 12.97 -6.76
C VAL A 54 9.65 12.41 -5.54
N LEU A 55 9.94 12.91 -4.34
CA LEU A 55 9.22 12.52 -3.12
C LEU A 55 7.73 12.89 -3.19
N TRP A 56 7.43 14.10 -3.65
CA TRP A 56 6.05 14.54 -3.80
C TRP A 56 5.31 13.75 -4.88
N ALA A 57 5.96 13.47 -6.00
CA ALA A 57 5.37 12.62 -7.06
C ALA A 57 5.05 11.21 -6.52
N LEU A 58 5.95 10.60 -5.75
CA LEU A 58 5.72 9.31 -5.10
C LEU A 58 4.58 9.37 -4.07
N ARG A 59 4.53 10.41 -3.24
CA ARG A 59 3.44 10.59 -2.26
C ARG A 59 2.07 10.68 -2.95
N ILE A 60 1.97 11.48 -4.01
CA ILE A 60 0.72 11.64 -4.77
C ILE A 60 0.33 10.32 -5.46
N ALA A 61 1.31 9.63 -6.07
CA ALA A 61 1.07 8.35 -6.72
C ALA A 61 0.61 7.27 -5.74
N LEU A 62 1.23 7.19 -4.55
CA LEU A 62 0.84 6.26 -3.50
C LEU A 62 -0.53 6.58 -2.91
N ALA A 63 -0.82 7.85 -2.64
CA ALA A 63 -2.13 8.28 -2.14
C ALA A 63 -3.24 7.97 -3.14
N GLY A 64 -3.04 8.31 -4.42
CA GLY A 64 -3.98 7.96 -5.50
C GLY A 64 -4.17 6.46 -5.65
N SER A 65 -3.08 5.69 -5.59
CA SER A 65 -3.14 4.22 -5.62
C SER A 65 -3.88 3.64 -4.41
N LEU A 66 -3.74 4.23 -3.23
CA LEU A 66 -4.46 3.81 -2.03
C LEU A 66 -5.96 4.01 -2.19
N LEU A 67 -6.38 5.17 -2.66
CA LEU A 67 -7.80 5.46 -2.92
C LEU A 67 -8.38 4.48 -3.95
N LEU A 68 -7.67 4.24 -5.05
CA LEU A 68 -8.09 3.29 -6.08
C LEU A 68 -8.16 1.85 -5.55
N HIS A 69 -7.17 1.44 -4.77
CA HIS A 69 -7.12 0.09 -4.19
C HIS A 69 -8.27 -0.15 -3.22
N VAL A 70 -8.48 0.76 -2.27
CA VAL A 70 -9.56 0.65 -1.27
C VAL A 70 -10.94 0.68 -1.94
N SER A 71 -11.14 1.60 -2.90
CA SER A 71 -12.40 1.70 -3.65
C SER A 71 -12.70 0.43 -4.45
N ALA A 72 -11.69 -0.12 -5.13
CA ALA A 72 -11.83 -1.36 -5.89
C ALA A 72 -12.09 -2.57 -4.95
N ALA A 73 -11.38 -2.63 -3.82
CA ALA A 73 -11.56 -3.68 -2.81
C ALA A 73 -12.98 -3.67 -2.24
N LEU A 74 -13.46 -2.49 -1.84
CA LEU A 74 -14.81 -2.31 -1.29
C LEU A 74 -15.87 -2.70 -2.32
N THR A 75 -15.73 -2.22 -3.57
CA THR A 75 -16.66 -2.54 -4.65
C THR A 75 -16.71 -4.04 -4.93
N LEU A 76 -15.56 -4.71 -5.00
CA LEU A 76 -15.50 -6.15 -5.22
C LEU A 76 -16.07 -6.94 -4.03
N TRP A 77 -15.84 -6.47 -2.82
CA TRP A 77 -16.41 -7.08 -1.62
C TRP A 77 -17.93 -6.96 -1.59
N LEU A 78 -18.48 -5.77 -1.86
CA LEU A 78 -19.93 -5.53 -1.93
C LEU A 78 -20.57 -6.40 -3.03
N ARG A 79 -20.01 -6.41 -4.23
CA ARG A 79 -20.48 -7.27 -5.34
C ARG A 79 -20.43 -8.75 -4.97
N GLY A 80 -19.36 -9.18 -4.27
CA GLY A 80 -19.23 -10.56 -3.80
C GLY A 80 -20.24 -10.93 -2.72
N ARG A 81 -20.73 -9.97 -1.92
CA ARG A 81 -21.81 -10.21 -0.94
C ARG A 81 -23.16 -10.37 -1.64
N HIS A 82 -23.48 -9.49 -2.57
CA HIS A 82 -24.78 -9.53 -3.30
C HIS A 82 -24.88 -10.75 -4.23
N GLY A 83 -23.77 -11.13 -4.90
CA GLY A 83 -23.79 -12.27 -5.82
C GLY A 83 -23.82 -13.66 -5.18
N ARG A 84 -23.58 -13.77 -3.86
CA ARG A 84 -23.53 -15.08 -3.18
C ARG A 84 -24.87 -15.64 -2.74
N GLY A 85 -25.96 -14.89 -2.78
CA GLY A 85 -27.30 -15.35 -2.45
C GLY A 85 -27.39 -16.41 -1.33
N THR A 86 -28.46 -17.15 -1.28
CA THR A 86 -28.70 -18.27 -0.33
C THR A 86 -27.91 -19.55 -0.67
N HIS A 87 -27.25 -19.64 -1.83
CA HIS A 87 -26.56 -20.85 -2.29
C HIS A 87 -25.09 -20.90 -1.86
N ARG A 88 -24.85 -21.21 -0.58
CA ARG A 88 -23.52 -21.59 -0.08
C ARG A 88 -23.20 -23.05 -0.39
N ARG A 89 -22.92 -23.41 -1.64
CA ARG A 89 -22.41 -24.74 -1.96
C ARG A 89 -20.89 -24.76 -1.89
N GLY A 90 -20.34 -25.56 -0.94
CA GLY A 90 -19.10 -26.31 -1.03
C GLY A 90 -17.84 -25.63 -1.55
N LEU A 91 -17.51 -24.40 -1.11
CA LEU A 91 -16.17 -23.85 -1.33
C LEU A 91 -15.18 -24.51 -0.37
N HIS A 92 -14.11 -25.06 -0.89
CA HIS A 92 -13.03 -25.68 -0.11
C HIS A 92 -12.68 -24.85 1.12
N ARG A 93 -12.72 -25.46 2.31
CA ARG A 93 -12.51 -24.83 3.64
C ARG A 93 -11.26 -23.95 3.73
N ASN A 94 -10.21 -24.26 2.99
CA ASN A 94 -8.95 -23.50 3.00
C ASN A 94 -9.05 -22.18 2.22
N ARG A 95 -9.76 -22.12 1.10
CA ARG A 95 -10.01 -20.87 0.35
C ARG A 95 -10.91 -19.91 1.12
N THR A 96 -11.84 -20.46 1.91
CA THR A 96 -12.78 -19.65 2.72
C THR A 96 -12.06 -18.98 3.89
N ARG A 97 -11.06 -19.62 4.51
CA ARG A 97 -10.26 -19.04 5.59
C ARG A 97 -9.40 -17.88 5.10
N ALA A 98 -8.60 -18.06 4.04
CA ALA A 98 -7.79 -16.99 3.47
C ALA A 98 -8.65 -15.77 3.08
N ALA A 99 -9.79 -15.98 2.43
CA ALA A 99 -10.72 -14.91 2.06
C ALA A 99 -11.33 -14.19 3.29
N ALA A 100 -11.53 -14.91 4.41
CA ALA A 100 -12.05 -14.31 5.65
C ALA A 100 -11.05 -13.34 6.29
N PHE A 101 -9.74 -13.59 6.16
CA PHE A 101 -8.70 -12.73 6.71
C PHE A 101 -8.33 -11.54 5.83
N MET A 102 -8.72 -11.53 4.55
CA MET A 102 -8.37 -10.44 3.63
C MET A 102 -8.97 -9.09 4.04
N LEU A 103 -10.25 -9.05 4.41
CA LEU A 103 -10.91 -7.81 4.78
C LEU A 103 -10.40 -7.24 6.11
N PRO A 104 -10.40 -8.00 7.24
CA PRO A 104 -9.90 -7.47 8.49
C PRO A 104 -8.41 -7.12 8.43
N GLY A 105 -7.59 -7.91 7.73
CA GLY A 105 -6.19 -7.60 7.49
C GLY A 105 -5.99 -6.31 6.69
N GLY A 106 -6.79 -6.10 5.64
CA GLY A 106 -6.77 -4.87 4.86
C GLY A 106 -7.18 -3.64 5.66
N ILE A 107 -8.20 -3.76 6.52
CA ILE A 107 -8.62 -2.68 7.43
C ILE A 107 -7.51 -2.35 8.42
N LEU A 108 -6.89 -3.36 9.03
CA LEU A 108 -5.79 -3.16 9.96
C LEU A 108 -4.62 -2.42 9.33
N ILE A 109 -4.19 -2.85 8.13
CA ILE A 109 -3.10 -2.20 7.38
C ILE A 109 -3.48 -0.76 7.02
N LEU A 110 -4.74 -0.50 6.63
CA LEU A 110 -5.20 0.84 6.32
C LEU A 110 -5.14 1.76 7.55
N VAL A 111 -5.60 1.29 8.72
CA VAL A 111 -5.52 2.04 9.97
C VAL A 111 -4.06 2.35 10.33
N LEU A 112 -3.18 1.34 10.26
CA LEU A 112 -1.75 1.52 10.52
C LEU A 112 -1.12 2.53 9.54
N ALA A 113 -1.49 2.47 8.25
CA ALA A 113 -1.00 3.42 7.25
C ALA A 113 -1.47 4.85 7.55
N LEU A 114 -2.73 5.04 7.95
CA LEU A 114 -3.26 6.35 8.31
C LEU A 114 -2.57 6.93 9.55
N VAL A 115 -2.36 6.13 10.58
CA VAL A 115 -1.60 6.55 11.78
C VAL A 115 -0.18 6.92 11.39
N HIS A 116 0.51 6.07 10.60
CA HIS A 116 1.88 6.33 10.15
C HIS A 116 2.00 7.63 9.34
N ILE A 117 1.03 7.92 8.46
CA ILE A 117 1.02 9.17 7.69
C ILE A 117 0.73 10.39 8.59
N SER A 118 -0.05 10.19 9.65
CA SER A 118 -0.37 11.28 10.60
C SER A 118 0.82 11.68 11.47
N ASP A 119 1.77 10.77 11.69
CA ASP A 119 2.98 10.99 12.48
C ASP A 119 4.13 11.63 11.66
N LEU A 120 3.96 11.83 10.36
CA LEU A 120 4.93 12.44 9.46
C LEU A 120 4.72 13.94 9.31
#